data_955ac00499c426977ec894356e2b3055
#
_entry.id   955ac00499c426977ec894356e2b3055
#
_cell.length_a   1.000
_cell.length_b   1.000
_cell.length_c   1.000
_cell.angle_alpha   90.00
_cell.angle_beta   90.00
_cell.angle_gamma   90.00
#
_symmetry.space_group_name_H-M   'P 1'
#
loop_
_entity.id
_entity.type
_entity.pdbx_description
1 polymer ?
#
loop_
_entity_poly.entity_id
_entity_poly.type
_entity_poly.pdbx_seq_one_letter_code
_entity_poly.pdbx_strand_id
1 'polypeptide(L)'
;SEMCIRDSFNMHDATKDCYLRDIRTGLGCEEFKTVFSYICFKSYFRGQFEFTEHQLRERIQEAQSRFPLYKFTIEDFQEDLTLSVCMLVKDGLSYRFSHRSFQEYFAALYTCKLTDDVQSKLLATWFDESISVVGDEYMSMLYNLQPDKVNKIVLCPGLKKLKELYDSMGFSVELLKELFSGVHLRRLYKLENSKRVTDYTIDFGISNRYLCNILMITCKLNHFFNPNAEGIKKSREI
;
A
#
# COMPACT_ATOMS: atom_id res chain seq x y z
N SER A 1 7.85 -1.09 -12.99
CA SER A 1 6.77 -0.19 -12.51
C SER A 1 7.22 0.64 -11.29
N GLU A 2 7.96 0.10 -10.31
CA GLU A 2 8.55 0.87 -9.19
C GLU A 2 9.59 1.90 -9.67
N MET A 3 10.38 1.56 -10.68
CA MET A 3 11.30 2.50 -11.33
C MET A 3 10.56 3.70 -11.92
N CYS A 4 9.40 3.49 -12.55
CA CYS A 4 8.63 4.58 -13.14
C CYS A 4 8.02 5.54 -12.09
N ILE A 5 7.62 5.06 -10.90
CA ILE A 5 7.06 5.92 -9.84
C ILE A 5 8.19 6.70 -9.18
N ARG A 6 9.29 6.03 -8.87
CA ARG A 6 10.51 6.64 -8.34
C ARG A 6 11.15 7.59 -9.35
N ASP A 7 11.16 7.22 -10.65
CA ASP A 7 11.69 8.05 -11.71
C ASP A 7 10.71 9.18 -12.08
N SER A 8 9.40 8.97 -12.05
CA SER A 8 8.43 10.06 -12.20
C SER A 8 8.52 11.04 -11.04
N PHE A 9 8.74 10.56 -9.82
CA PHE A 9 8.91 11.42 -8.65
C PHE A 9 10.31 12.04 -8.61
N ASN A 10 11.38 11.26 -8.89
CA ASN A 10 12.75 11.75 -8.97
C ASN A 10 13.00 12.57 -10.24
N MET A 11 12.37 12.26 -11.38
CA MET A 11 12.40 13.13 -12.56
C MET A 11 11.60 14.41 -12.35
N HIS A 12 10.52 14.40 -11.59
CA HIS A 12 9.89 15.62 -11.11
C HIS A 12 10.73 16.36 -10.05
N ASP A 13 11.54 15.65 -9.28
CA ASP A 13 12.43 16.24 -8.25
C ASP A 13 13.83 16.57 -8.78
N ALA A 14 14.36 15.82 -9.75
CA ALA A 14 15.75 15.97 -10.22
C ALA A 14 15.90 16.78 -11.53
N THR A 15 14.86 16.94 -12.34
CA THR A 15 14.89 17.82 -13.52
C THR A 15 14.26 19.18 -13.27
N LYS A 16 13.77 19.42 -12.07
CA LYS A 16 13.25 20.71 -11.64
C LYS A 16 13.89 21.07 -10.31
N ASP A 17 14.94 21.88 -10.38
CA ASP A 17 15.08 22.95 -9.39
C ASP A 17 13.69 23.54 -9.16
N CYS A 18 12.99 23.11 -8.11
CA CYS A 18 11.72 23.68 -7.63
C CYS A 18 10.89 24.44 -8.68
N TYR A 19 10.68 23.87 -9.85
CA TYR A 19 9.61 24.35 -10.75
C TYR A 19 8.27 23.79 -10.24
N LEU A 20 7.99 24.09 -9.00
CA LEU A 20 6.63 24.22 -8.53
C LEU A 20 6.06 25.38 -9.38
N ARG A 21 5.24 25.07 -10.40
CA ARG A 21 4.30 26.04 -10.94
C ARG A 21 3.72 26.73 -9.74
N ASP A 22 3.64 28.05 -9.72
CA ASP A 22 3.21 28.85 -8.59
C ASP A 22 2.24 28.11 -7.67
N ILE A 23 2.78 27.52 -6.59
CA ILE A 23 1.96 26.85 -5.58
C ILE A 23 1.22 27.95 -4.85
N ARG A 24 -0.11 27.92 -4.90
CA ARG A 24 -0.98 28.91 -4.29
C ARG A 24 -0.87 28.92 -2.77
N THR A 25 -0.66 27.74 -2.17
CA THR A 25 -0.48 27.63 -0.72
C THR A 25 0.76 28.36 -0.19
N GLY A 26 1.74 28.65 -1.03
CA GLY A 26 3.03 29.22 -0.58
C GLY A 26 3.84 28.32 0.33
N LEU A 27 3.45 27.05 0.49
CA LEU A 27 4.17 26.06 1.29
C LEU A 27 5.49 25.68 0.61
N GLY A 28 6.53 25.47 1.42
CA GLY A 28 7.74 24.82 0.93
C GLY A 28 7.49 23.38 0.50
N CYS A 29 8.33 22.85 -0.41
CA CYS A 29 8.19 21.49 -0.96
C CYS A 29 8.02 20.41 0.13
N GLU A 30 8.86 20.45 1.17
CA GLU A 30 8.81 19.48 2.28
C GLU A 30 7.58 19.67 3.19
N GLU A 31 7.10 20.89 3.35
CA GLU A 31 5.87 21.17 4.08
C GLU A 31 4.67 20.61 3.32
N PHE A 32 4.59 20.88 2.03
CA PHE A 32 3.56 20.34 1.15
C PHE A 32 3.55 18.81 1.16
N LYS A 33 4.73 18.18 0.96
CA LYS A 33 4.91 16.72 1.05
C LYS A 33 4.44 16.16 2.40
N THR A 34 4.74 16.86 3.49
CA THR A 34 4.37 16.41 4.84
C THR A 34 2.85 16.41 5.03
N VAL A 35 2.18 17.49 4.62
CA VAL A 35 0.72 17.62 4.67
C VAL A 35 0.06 16.57 3.78
N PHE A 36 0.52 16.45 2.54
CA PHE A 36 -0.02 15.51 1.58
C PHE A 36 0.20 14.04 2.01
N SER A 37 1.38 13.71 2.56
CA SER A 37 1.64 12.36 3.08
C SER A 37 0.70 11.99 4.23
N TYR A 38 0.33 12.94 5.08
CA TYR A 38 -0.67 12.72 6.13
C TYR A 38 -2.06 12.44 5.55
N ILE A 39 -2.48 13.21 4.54
CA ILE A 39 -3.76 12.99 3.86
C ILE A 39 -3.80 11.61 3.22
N CYS A 40 -2.73 11.23 2.51
CA CYS A 40 -2.60 9.91 1.91
C CYS A 40 -2.63 8.79 2.95
N PHE A 41 -1.90 8.93 4.05
CA PHE A 41 -1.89 7.98 5.17
C PHE A 41 -3.30 7.80 5.75
N LYS A 42 -3.98 8.88 6.10
CA LYS A 42 -5.32 8.82 6.69
C LYS A 42 -6.36 8.21 5.75
N SER A 43 -6.32 8.56 4.47
CA SER A 43 -7.24 8.03 3.47
C SER A 43 -6.94 6.57 3.12
N TYR A 44 -5.66 6.20 3.01
CA TYR A 44 -5.25 4.83 2.72
C TYR A 44 -5.76 3.85 3.79
N PHE A 45 -5.49 4.12 5.07
CA PHE A 45 -5.92 3.26 6.17
C PHE A 45 -7.44 3.28 6.44
N ARG A 46 -8.18 4.20 5.82
CA ARG A 46 -9.65 4.20 5.79
C ARG A 46 -10.22 3.52 4.53
N GLY A 47 -9.39 2.99 3.64
CA GLY A 47 -9.82 2.43 2.36
C GLY A 47 -10.47 3.46 1.42
N GLN A 48 -10.14 4.75 1.60
CA GLN A 48 -10.72 5.85 0.85
C GLN A 48 -9.82 6.23 -0.32
N PHE A 49 -10.17 5.81 -1.52
CA PHE A 49 -9.40 6.04 -2.75
C PHE A 49 -9.97 7.15 -3.61
N GLU A 50 -11.18 7.56 -3.30
CA GLU A 50 -11.96 8.57 -3.99
C GLU A 50 -12.66 9.47 -2.96
N PHE A 51 -12.85 10.74 -3.29
CA PHE A 51 -13.40 11.74 -2.40
C PHE A 51 -14.49 12.54 -3.10
N THR A 52 -15.60 12.80 -2.44
CA THR A 52 -16.43 13.96 -2.77
C THR A 52 -15.67 15.25 -2.41
N GLU A 53 -16.11 16.38 -2.92
CA GLU A 53 -15.51 17.66 -2.56
C GLU A 53 -15.51 17.90 -1.05
N HIS A 54 -16.63 17.59 -0.39
CA HIS A 54 -16.76 17.72 1.07
C HIS A 54 -15.74 16.82 1.79
N GLN A 55 -15.61 15.56 1.40
CA GLN A 55 -14.65 14.62 2.00
C GLN A 55 -13.21 15.08 1.82
N LEU A 56 -12.85 15.60 0.62
CA LEU A 56 -11.50 16.10 0.40
C LEU A 56 -11.20 17.29 1.31
N ARG A 57 -12.14 18.24 1.40
CA ARG A 57 -12.01 19.40 2.29
C ARG A 57 -11.86 18.98 3.77
N GLU A 58 -12.62 17.99 4.24
CA GLU A 58 -12.47 17.44 5.58
C GLU A 58 -11.05 16.85 5.80
N ARG A 59 -10.51 16.11 4.83
CA ARG A 59 -9.15 15.56 4.94
C ARG A 59 -8.09 16.66 4.99
N ILE A 60 -8.24 17.71 4.17
CA ILE A 60 -7.34 18.87 4.20
C ILE A 60 -7.45 19.61 5.53
N GLN A 61 -8.65 19.77 6.07
CA GLN A 61 -8.89 20.42 7.37
C GLN A 61 -8.29 19.60 8.53
N GLU A 62 -8.41 18.26 8.50
CA GLU A 62 -7.72 17.39 9.46
C GLU A 62 -6.19 17.58 9.41
N ALA A 63 -5.65 17.67 8.20
CA ALA A 63 -4.21 17.92 8.02
C ALA A 63 -3.80 19.30 8.50
N GLN A 64 -4.57 20.33 8.21
CA GLN A 64 -4.34 21.69 8.69
C GLN A 64 -4.32 21.75 10.24
N SER A 65 -5.28 21.07 10.89
CA SER A 65 -5.33 20.95 12.35
C SER A 65 -4.14 20.18 12.92
N ARG A 66 -3.61 19.20 12.17
CA ARG A 66 -2.43 18.40 12.56
C ARG A 66 -1.13 19.18 12.46
N PHE A 67 -1.05 20.14 11.53
CA PHE A 67 0.14 20.96 11.24
C PHE A 67 -0.16 22.46 11.38
N PRO A 68 -0.45 22.97 12.60
CA PRO A 68 -0.91 24.34 12.81
C PRO A 68 0.14 25.41 12.47
N LEU A 69 1.41 25.01 12.35
CA LEU A 69 2.50 25.90 11.95
C LEU A 69 2.50 26.18 10.44
N TYR A 70 1.96 25.30 9.63
CA TYR A 70 1.86 25.48 8.19
C TYR A 70 0.60 26.30 7.88
N LYS A 71 0.80 27.44 7.26
CA LYS A 71 -0.30 28.38 6.95
C LYS A 71 -0.69 28.24 5.49
N PHE A 72 -1.89 27.70 5.24
CA PHE A 72 -2.49 27.58 3.92
C PHE A 72 -4.01 27.57 4.05
N THR A 73 -4.72 27.88 2.96
CA THR A 73 -6.18 27.71 2.90
C THR A 73 -6.53 26.33 2.35
N ILE A 74 -7.72 25.83 2.68
CA ILE A 74 -8.20 24.54 2.15
C ILE A 74 -8.34 24.61 0.64
N GLU A 75 -8.84 25.74 0.14
CA GLU A 75 -9.05 26.04 -1.28
C GLU A 75 -7.72 25.97 -2.05
N ASP A 76 -6.71 26.70 -1.58
CA ASP A 76 -5.40 26.74 -2.23
C ASP A 76 -4.75 25.36 -2.26
N PHE A 77 -4.84 24.60 -1.15
CA PHE A 77 -4.26 23.26 -1.09
C PHE A 77 -4.98 22.27 -2.02
N GLN A 78 -6.32 22.38 -2.12
CA GLN A 78 -7.11 21.58 -3.05
C GLN A 78 -6.77 21.90 -4.51
N GLU A 79 -6.60 23.19 -4.85
CA GLU A 79 -6.19 23.61 -6.19
C GLU A 79 -4.76 23.14 -6.51
N ASP A 80 -3.83 23.26 -5.58
CA ASP A 80 -2.46 22.78 -5.77
C ASP A 80 -2.43 21.27 -6.04
N LEU A 81 -3.23 20.48 -5.30
CA LEU A 81 -3.32 19.03 -5.51
C LEU A 81 -3.83 18.66 -6.91
N THR A 82 -4.72 19.46 -7.47
CA THR A 82 -5.39 19.16 -8.75
C THR A 82 -4.72 19.81 -9.95
N LEU A 83 -4.22 21.03 -9.81
CA LEU A 83 -3.72 21.85 -10.93
C LEU A 83 -2.20 21.98 -10.93
N SER A 84 -1.58 22.23 -9.77
CA SER A 84 -0.15 22.52 -9.70
C SER A 84 0.69 21.25 -9.72
N VAL A 85 0.35 20.26 -8.85
CA VAL A 85 1.09 19.00 -8.72
C VAL A 85 0.40 17.81 -9.37
N CYS A 86 -0.87 17.93 -9.75
CA CYS A 86 -1.66 16.93 -10.46
C CYS A 86 -1.69 15.55 -9.74
N MET A 87 -1.65 15.55 -8.41
CA MET A 87 -1.74 14.33 -7.60
C MET A 87 -3.17 13.80 -7.51
N LEU A 88 -4.15 14.69 -7.64
CA LEU A 88 -5.56 14.37 -7.73
C LEU A 88 -6.12 14.82 -9.09
N VAL A 89 -7.08 14.06 -9.59
CA VAL A 89 -7.87 14.39 -10.80
C VAL A 89 -9.31 14.56 -10.37
N LYS A 90 -9.93 15.64 -10.82
CA LYS A 90 -11.38 15.85 -10.67
C LYS A 90 -12.10 15.09 -11.78
N ASP A 91 -12.98 14.16 -11.40
CA ASP A 91 -13.81 13.37 -12.30
C ASP A 91 -15.29 13.60 -11.94
N GLY A 92 -15.94 14.47 -12.67
CA GLY A 92 -17.30 14.92 -12.37
C GLY A 92 -17.40 15.60 -11.00
N LEU A 93 -18.09 14.97 -10.06
CA LEU A 93 -18.29 15.47 -8.70
C LEU A 93 -17.32 14.85 -7.68
N SER A 94 -16.41 13.98 -8.12
CA SER A 94 -15.44 13.31 -7.27
C SER A 94 -13.99 13.68 -7.60
N TYR A 95 -13.12 13.44 -6.63
CA TYR A 95 -11.67 13.58 -6.73
C TYR A 95 -11.05 12.22 -6.48
N ARG A 96 -10.15 11.80 -7.35
CA ARG A 96 -9.38 10.55 -7.20
C ARG A 96 -7.90 10.79 -7.38
N PHE A 97 -7.08 9.92 -6.82
CA PHE A 97 -5.65 9.96 -7.10
C PHE A 97 -5.40 9.74 -8.59
N SER A 98 -4.53 10.54 -9.20
CA SER A 98 -4.12 10.39 -10.59
C SER A 98 -3.52 9.00 -10.86
N HIS A 99 -2.85 8.44 -9.85
CA HIS A 99 -2.45 7.04 -9.79
C HIS A 99 -2.52 6.54 -8.35
N ARG A 100 -3.08 5.35 -8.11
CA ARG A 100 -3.23 4.77 -6.75
C ARG A 100 -1.89 4.65 -6.02
N SER A 101 -0.82 4.33 -6.75
CA SER A 101 0.51 4.22 -6.17
C SER A 101 1.05 5.51 -5.54
N PHE A 102 0.54 6.68 -5.92
CA PHE A 102 0.89 7.92 -5.21
C PHE A 102 0.35 7.90 -3.79
N GLN A 103 -0.92 7.50 -3.61
CA GLN A 103 -1.48 7.36 -2.26
C GLN A 103 -0.67 6.36 -1.42
N GLU A 104 -0.36 5.21 -1.99
CA GLU A 104 0.40 4.14 -1.32
C GLU A 104 1.82 4.61 -0.93
N TYR A 105 2.52 5.29 -1.85
CA TYR A 105 3.86 5.85 -1.60
C TYR A 105 3.86 6.90 -0.50
N PHE A 106 2.98 7.90 -0.59
CA PHE A 106 2.91 8.95 0.41
C PHE A 106 2.41 8.45 1.76
N ALA A 107 1.53 7.46 1.78
CA ALA A 107 1.14 6.77 3.01
C ALA A 107 2.34 6.04 3.65
N ALA A 108 3.16 5.34 2.84
CA ALA A 108 4.39 4.70 3.31
C ALA A 108 5.39 5.74 3.84
N LEU A 109 5.55 6.85 3.12
CA LEU A 109 6.44 7.95 3.53
C LEU A 109 6.03 8.56 4.88
N TYR A 110 4.73 8.75 5.12
CA TYR A 110 4.24 9.20 6.43
C TYR A 110 4.46 8.14 7.51
N THR A 111 4.23 6.86 7.19
CA THR A 111 4.46 5.74 8.12
C THR A 111 5.92 5.71 8.60
N CYS A 112 6.89 6.02 7.72
CA CYS A 112 8.31 6.08 8.09
C CYS A 112 8.59 7.11 9.21
N LYS A 113 7.77 8.15 9.35
CA LYS A 113 7.90 9.20 10.38
C LYS A 113 7.32 8.80 11.75
N LEU A 114 6.61 7.67 11.83
CA LEU A 114 6.03 7.18 13.08
C LEU A 114 7.11 6.51 13.94
N THR A 115 6.89 6.55 15.26
CA THR A 115 7.73 5.81 16.21
C THR A 115 7.61 4.31 16.02
N ASP A 116 8.60 3.54 16.48
CA ASP A 116 8.62 2.09 16.32
C ASP A 116 7.38 1.41 16.91
N ASP A 117 6.95 1.85 18.09
CA ASP A 117 5.76 1.29 18.76
C ASP A 117 4.47 1.55 17.99
N VAL A 118 4.28 2.78 17.49
CA VAL A 118 3.09 3.15 16.73
C VAL A 118 3.08 2.41 15.39
N GLN A 119 4.22 2.35 14.72
CA GLN A 119 4.36 1.67 13.45
C GLN A 119 4.14 0.16 13.59
N SER A 120 4.69 -0.47 14.64
CA SER A 120 4.50 -1.90 14.92
C SER A 120 3.02 -2.24 15.13
N LYS A 121 2.32 -1.47 15.95
CA LYS A 121 0.88 -1.66 16.21
C LYS A 121 0.04 -1.45 14.95
N LEU A 122 0.32 -0.36 14.21
CA LEU A 122 -0.36 -0.06 12.96
C LEU A 122 -0.24 -1.20 11.95
N LEU A 123 0.99 -1.68 11.75
CA LEU A 123 1.25 -2.74 10.79
C LEU A 123 0.69 -4.08 11.24
N ALA A 124 0.74 -4.41 12.54
CA ALA A 124 0.12 -5.62 13.07
C ALA A 124 -1.39 -5.62 12.77
N THR A 125 -2.09 -4.53 13.07
CA THR A 125 -3.52 -4.38 12.74
C THR A 125 -3.77 -4.45 11.24
N TRP A 126 -2.95 -3.78 10.44
CA TRP A 126 -3.07 -3.82 8.98
C TRP A 126 -2.92 -5.25 8.42
N PHE A 127 -1.96 -6.04 8.92
CA PHE A 127 -1.78 -7.43 8.52
C PHE A 127 -2.95 -8.33 8.95
N ASP A 128 -3.59 -8.04 10.07
CA ASP A 128 -4.77 -8.80 10.53
C ASP A 128 -6.04 -8.46 9.72
N GLU A 129 -6.20 -7.20 9.32
CA GLU A 129 -7.43 -6.73 8.67
C GLU A 129 -7.38 -6.80 7.14
N SER A 130 -6.20 -6.72 6.51
CA SER A 130 -6.06 -6.70 5.07
C SER A 130 -6.49 -8.01 4.41
N ILE A 131 -7.42 -7.92 3.46
CA ILE A 131 -7.94 -9.08 2.72
C ILE A 131 -6.93 -9.57 1.69
N SER A 132 -6.16 -8.67 1.09
CA SER A 132 -5.12 -8.99 0.11
C SER A 132 -3.99 -7.99 0.18
N VAL A 133 -2.80 -8.46 0.50
CA VAL A 133 -1.58 -7.65 0.54
C VAL A 133 -0.78 -7.72 -0.76
N VAL A 134 -1.12 -8.68 -1.65
CA VAL A 134 -0.33 -8.95 -2.87
C VAL A 134 -0.58 -7.89 -3.95
N GLY A 135 -1.83 -7.42 -4.08
CA GLY A 135 -2.21 -6.39 -5.06
C GLY A 135 -1.94 -4.96 -4.63
N ASP A 136 -1.41 -4.76 -3.43
CA ASP A 136 -1.13 -3.47 -2.81
C ASP A 136 0.37 -3.22 -2.77
N GLU A 137 0.82 -2.03 -3.19
CA GLU A 137 2.25 -1.70 -3.23
C GLU A 137 2.74 -0.96 -1.98
N TYR A 138 1.83 -0.63 -1.04
CA TYR A 138 2.18 0.10 0.19
C TYR A 138 3.33 -0.56 0.97
N MET A 139 3.23 -1.88 1.21
CA MET A 139 4.27 -2.60 1.96
C MET A 139 5.59 -2.73 1.19
N SER A 140 5.55 -2.93 -0.13
CA SER A 140 6.75 -2.91 -0.97
C SER A 140 7.45 -1.56 -0.90
N MET A 141 6.69 -0.48 -0.99
CA MET A 141 7.22 0.88 -0.88
C MET A 141 7.76 1.19 0.52
N LEU A 142 7.04 0.79 1.57
CA LEU A 142 7.50 0.95 2.95
C LEU A 142 8.79 0.17 3.22
N TYR A 143 8.87 -1.06 2.70
CA TYR A 143 10.08 -1.87 2.81
C TYR A 143 11.27 -1.23 2.09
N ASN A 144 11.07 -0.71 0.87
CA ASN A 144 12.12 -0.02 0.12
C ASN A 144 12.62 1.25 0.84
N LEU A 145 11.74 1.96 1.56
CA LEU A 145 12.10 3.16 2.32
C LEU A 145 12.85 2.85 3.62
N GLN A 146 12.54 1.74 4.30
CA GLN A 146 13.11 1.40 5.61
C GLN A 146 13.18 -0.12 5.86
N PRO A 147 13.98 -0.88 5.09
CA PRO A 147 14.00 -2.33 5.13
C PRO A 147 14.36 -2.89 6.52
N ASP A 148 15.38 -2.35 7.17
CA ASP A 148 15.85 -2.82 8.48
C ASP A 148 14.78 -2.68 9.56
N LYS A 149 14.07 -1.56 9.54
CA LYS A 149 12.99 -1.29 10.50
C LYS A 149 11.81 -2.23 10.27
N VAL A 150 11.35 -2.40 9.03
CA VAL A 150 10.27 -3.32 8.69
C VAL A 150 10.63 -4.77 9.03
N ASN A 151 11.86 -5.20 8.72
CA ASN A 151 12.33 -6.51 9.13
C ASN A 151 12.26 -6.68 10.65
N LYS A 152 12.80 -5.72 11.41
CA LYS A 152 12.88 -5.78 12.88
C LYS A 152 11.51 -5.83 13.55
N ILE A 153 10.57 -4.97 13.14
CA ILE A 153 9.30 -4.78 13.87
C ILE A 153 8.14 -5.61 13.35
N VAL A 154 8.22 -6.13 12.12
CA VAL A 154 7.10 -6.85 11.47
C VAL A 154 7.52 -8.21 10.95
N LEU A 155 8.43 -8.28 9.96
CA LEU A 155 8.65 -9.52 9.22
C LEU A 155 9.34 -10.58 10.09
N CYS A 156 10.43 -10.25 10.77
CA CYS A 156 11.13 -11.22 11.62
C CYS A 156 10.26 -11.74 12.78
N PRO A 157 9.49 -10.90 13.51
CA PRO A 157 8.56 -11.40 14.53
C PRO A 157 7.47 -12.32 13.94
N GLY A 158 6.90 -11.94 12.79
CA GLY A 158 5.88 -12.75 12.11
C GLY A 158 6.42 -14.09 11.61
N LEU A 159 7.60 -14.09 10.97
CA LEU A 159 8.25 -15.32 10.50
C LEU A 159 8.71 -16.24 11.66
N LYS A 160 9.12 -15.68 12.81
CA LYS A 160 9.41 -16.47 14.01
C LYS A 160 8.17 -17.21 14.50
N LYS A 161 7.03 -16.55 14.60
CA LYS A 161 5.76 -17.19 14.97
C LYS A 161 5.38 -18.30 13.97
N LEU A 162 5.54 -18.05 12.68
CA LEU A 162 5.27 -19.05 11.65
C LEU A 162 6.22 -20.25 11.79
N LYS A 163 7.50 -20.00 12.08
CA LYS A 163 8.48 -21.05 12.32
C LYS A 163 8.15 -21.88 13.58
N GLU A 164 7.79 -21.24 14.68
CA GLU A 164 7.37 -21.92 15.93
C GLU A 164 6.16 -22.82 15.67
N LEU A 165 5.19 -22.36 14.89
CA LEU A 165 4.03 -23.14 14.49
C LEU A 165 4.44 -24.36 13.65
N TYR A 166 5.33 -24.16 12.67
CA TYR A 166 5.87 -25.22 11.85
C TYR A 166 6.69 -26.22 12.67
N ASP A 167 7.55 -25.76 13.58
CA ASP A 167 8.38 -26.64 14.43
C ASP A 167 7.53 -27.52 15.36
N SER A 168 6.35 -27.03 15.78
CA SER A 168 5.43 -27.76 16.64
C SER A 168 4.57 -28.81 15.91
N MET A 169 4.21 -28.55 14.65
CA MET A 169 3.23 -29.36 13.90
C MET A 169 3.83 -30.08 12.68
N GLY A 170 5.03 -29.68 12.24
CA GLY A 170 5.60 -30.13 10.99
C GLY A 170 4.77 -29.64 9.78
N PHE A 171 5.06 -30.19 8.62
CA PHE A 171 4.18 -30.00 7.44
C PHE A 171 3.01 -30.98 7.53
N SER A 172 1.94 -30.56 8.12
CA SER A 172 0.77 -31.39 8.46
C SER A 172 -0.55 -30.74 8.06
N VAL A 173 -1.62 -31.51 8.09
CA VAL A 173 -2.99 -31.02 7.86
C VAL A 173 -3.41 -30.05 8.98
N GLU A 174 -2.91 -30.27 10.18
CA GLU A 174 -3.15 -29.42 11.35
C GLU A 174 -2.54 -28.04 11.15
N LEU A 175 -1.30 -27.94 10.67
CA LEU A 175 -0.68 -26.67 10.29
C LEU A 175 -1.48 -25.92 9.24
N LEU A 176 -1.96 -26.65 8.21
CA LEU A 176 -2.78 -26.03 7.16
C LEU A 176 -4.11 -25.51 7.69
N LYS A 177 -4.73 -26.21 8.66
CA LYS A 177 -5.97 -25.76 9.31
C LYS A 177 -5.76 -24.52 10.18
N GLU A 178 -4.60 -24.36 10.81
CA GLU A 178 -4.26 -23.15 11.56
C GLU A 178 -4.13 -21.93 10.64
N LEU A 179 -3.60 -22.09 9.43
CA LEU A 179 -3.43 -21.00 8.47
C LEU A 179 -4.69 -20.74 7.65
N PHE A 180 -5.42 -21.81 7.27
CA PHE A 180 -6.54 -21.74 6.35
C PHE A 180 -7.80 -22.40 6.93
N SER A 181 -8.93 -21.70 6.87
CA SER A 181 -10.22 -22.21 7.37
C SER A 181 -10.90 -23.22 6.44
N GLY A 182 -10.34 -23.46 5.27
CA GLY A 182 -10.86 -24.43 4.29
C GLY A 182 -10.49 -24.06 2.87
N VAL A 183 -10.83 -24.97 1.97
CA VAL A 183 -10.66 -24.82 0.53
C VAL A 183 -12.05 -24.79 -0.10
N HIS A 184 -12.37 -23.76 -0.83
CA HIS A 184 -13.65 -23.58 -1.48
C HIS A 184 -13.47 -23.58 -3.00
N LEU A 185 -14.23 -24.39 -3.70
CA LEU A 185 -14.29 -24.35 -5.15
C LEU A 185 -15.33 -23.31 -5.57
N ARG A 186 -14.88 -22.20 -6.14
CA ARG A 186 -15.76 -21.17 -6.68
C ARG A 186 -15.93 -21.34 -8.17
N ARG A 187 -17.18 -21.40 -8.61
CA ARG A 187 -17.53 -21.44 -10.02
C ARG A 187 -17.51 -20.04 -10.60
N LEU A 188 -16.71 -19.82 -11.63
CA LEU A 188 -16.65 -18.57 -12.37
C LEU A 188 -17.39 -18.73 -13.70
N TYR A 189 -18.07 -17.67 -14.11
CA TYR A 189 -18.69 -17.59 -15.42
C TYR A 189 -17.96 -16.52 -16.22
N LYS A 190 -17.31 -16.94 -17.31
CA LYS A 190 -16.70 -16.03 -18.27
C LYS A 190 -17.52 -16.01 -19.55
N LEU A 191 -17.55 -14.88 -20.23
CA LEU A 191 -18.08 -14.75 -21.58
C LEU A 191 -16.90 -14.81 -22.55
N GLU A 192 -16.78 -15.92 -23.29
CA GLU A 192 -15.82 -16.07 -24.37
C GLU A 192 -16.58 -16.22 -25.69
N ASN A 193 -16.32 -15.32 -26.64
CA ASN A 193 -16.98 -15.32 -27.96
C ASN A 193 -18.52 -15.44 -27.88
N SER A 194 -19.13 -14.64 -26.98
CA SER A 194 -20.57 -14.63 -26.69
C SER A 194 -21.14 -15.94 -26.13
N LYS A 195 -20.30 -16.89 -25.77
CA LYS A 195 -20.71 -18.13 -25.07
C LYS A 195 -20.33 -18.08 -23.61
N ARG A 196 -21.22 -18.54 -22.74
CA ARG A 196 -20.97 -18.66 -21.31
C ARG A 196 -20.06 -19.86 -21.07
N VAL A 197 -18.81 -19.61 -20.73
CA VAL A 197 -17.85 -20.64 -20.33
C VAL A 197 -17.80 -20.72 -18.82
N THR A 198 -17.85 -21.92 -18.28
CA THR A 198 -17.70 -22.18 -16.85
C THR A 198 -16.24 -22.47 -16.56
N ASP A 199 -15.67 -21.67 -15.66
CA ASP A 199 -14.34 -21.87 -15.11
C ASP A 199 -14.46 -22.14 -13.61
N TYR A 200 -13.40 -22.65 -12.99
CA TYR A 200 -13.35 -22.92 -11.56
C TYR A 200 -12.10 -22.30 -10.98
N THR A 201 -12.23 -21.64 -9.85
CA THR A 201 -11.09 -21.19 -9.06
C THR A 201 -11.14 -21.80 -7.68
N ILE A 202 -9.97 -22.01 -7.10
CA ILE A 202 -9.83 -22.48 -5.73
C ILE A 202 -9.62 -21.26 -4.85
N ASP A 203 -10.53 -21.04 -3.92
CA ASP A 203 -10.40 -20.03 -2.89
C ASP A 203 -10.02 -20.68 -1.57
N PHE A 204 -9.07 -20.09 -0.89
CA PHE A 204 -8.69 -20.50 0.46
C PHE A 204 -9.32 -19.55 1.47
N GLY A 205 -10.12 -20.09 2.39
CA GLY A 205 -10.48 -19.37 3.60
C GLY A 205 -9.22 -19.17 4.46
N ILE A 206 -9.04 -18.00 5.05
CA ILE A 206 -7.87 -17.68 5.86
C ILE A 206 -8.30 -17.66 7.34
N SER A 207 -7.74 -18.56 8.16
CA SER A 207 -7.94 -18.58 9.61
C SER A 207 -7.00 -17.61 10.31
N ASN A 208 -5.72 -17.65 9.97
CA ASN A 208 -4.70 -16.77 10.54
C ASN A 208 -4.24 -15.76 9.49
N ARG A 209 -5.00 -14.67 9.37
CA ARG A 209 -4.75 -13.64 8.36
C ARG A 209 -3.38 -12.98 8.53
N TYR A 210 -2.99 -12.71 9.77
CA TYR A 210 -1.69 -12.12 10.07
C TYR A 210 -0.54 -12.98 9.51
N LEU A 211 -0.47 -14.27 9.86
CA LEU A 211 0.61 -15.16 9.42
C LEU A 211 0.59 -15.40 7.90
N CYS A 212 -0.59 -15.56 7.31
CA CYS A 212 -0.72 -15.69 5.86
C CYS A 212 -0.22 -14.44 5.14
N ASN A 213 -0.58 -13.25 5.61
CA ASN A 213 -0.16 -11.99 5.02
C ASN A 213 1.36 -11.76 5.19
N ILE A 214 1.94 -12.13 6.34
CA ILE A 214 3.41 -12.11 6.54
C ILE A 214 4.10 -13.00 5.51
N LEU A 215 3.62 -14.22 5.32
CA LEU A 215 4.19 -15.16 4.34
C LEU A 215 4.08 -14.59 2.91
N MET A 216 2.90 -14.12 2.53
CA MET A 216 2.63 -13.58 1.19
C MET A 216 3.51 -12.36 0.88
N ILE A 217 3.63 -11.41 1.82
CA ILE A 217 4.50 -10.24 1.65
C ILE A 217 5.96 -10.66 1.58
N THR A 218 6.41 -11.58 2.43
CA THR A 218 7.79 -12.08 2.37
C THR A 218 8.10 -12.71 1.01
N CYS A 219 7.17 -13.51 0.48
CA CYS A 219 7.31 -14.08 -0.86
C CYS A 219 7.31 -13.00 -1.95
N LYS A 220 6.46 -11.98 -1.85
CA LYS A 220 6.41 -10.84 -2.80
C LYS A 220 7.73 -10.08 -2.79
N LEU A 221 8.24 -9.70 -1.62
CA LEU A 221 9.48 -8.95 -1.47
C LEU A 221 10.72 -9.72 -1.96
N ASN A 222 10.70 -11.06 -1.87
CA ASN A 222 11.77 -11.92 -2.38
C ASN A 222 11.50 -12.42 -3.81
N HIS A 223 10.55 -11.86 -4.52
CA HIS A 223 10.22 -12.18 -5.91
C HIS A 223 9.84 -13.66 -6.19
N PHE A 224 9.41 -14.42 -5.16
CA PHE A 224 8.98 -15.81 -5.34
C PHE A 224 7.79 -15.97 -6.30
N PHE A 225 6.99 -14.92 -6.49
CA PHE A 225 5.87 -14.91 -7.43
C PHE A 225 6.24 -14.34 -8.81
N ASN A 226 7.49 -13.95 -9.04
CA ASN A 226 7.91 -13.45 -10.34
C ASN A 226 8.37 -14.62 -11.23
N PRO A 227 7.62 -14.98 -12.28
CA PRO A 227 7.97 -16.09 -13.16
C PRO A 227 9.30 -15.88 -13.92
N ASN A 228 9.79 -14.64 -13.95
CA ASN A 228 11.08 -14.28 -14.58
C ASN A 228 12.24 -14.19 -13.57
N ALA A 229 12.02 -14.43 -12.27
CA ALA A 229 13.09 -14.43 -11.30
C ALA A 229 14.03 -15.64 -11.53
N GLU A 230 15.32 -15.39 -11.54
CA GLU A 230 16.35 -16.43 -11.81
C GLU A 230 16.25 -17.64 -10.87
N GLY A 231 15.71 -17.45 -9.65
CA GLY A 231 15.49 -18.52 -8.67
C GLY A 231 14.48 -19.59 -9.10
N ILE A 232 13.52 -19.26 -9.96
CA ILE A 232 12.51 -20.22 -10.45
C ILE A 232 13.08 -21.04 -11.63
N LYS A 233 14.04 -20.51 -12.37
CA LYS A 233 14.71 -21.27 -13.43
C LYS A 233 15.50 -22.46 -12.88
N LYS A 234 16.18 -22.30 -11.73
CA LYS A 234 16.95 -23.38 -11.09
C LYS A 234 16.09 -24.50 -10.52
N SER A 235 14.88 -24.27 -10.08
CA SER A 235 13.98 -25.30 -9.52
C SER A 235 13.25 -26.13 -10.59
N ARG A 236 13.35 -25.76 -11.88
CA ARG A 236 12.79 -26.54 -13.00
C ARG A 236 13.80 -27.48 -13.67
N GLU A 237 15.09 -27.40 -13.28
CA GLU A 237 16.18 -28.23 -13.82
C GLU A 237 16.60 -29.35 -12.84
N ILE A 238 15.84 -29.56 -11.75
CA ILE A 238 15.96 -30.69 -10.82
C ILE A 238 14.71 -31.57 -10.95
#